data_a49274f04f358461461e75c56fdb4900
#
_entry.id   a49274f04f358461461e75c56fdb4900
#
_cell.length_a   1.000
_cell.length_b   1.000
_cell.length_c   1.000
_cell.angle_alpha   90.00
_cell.angle_beta   90.00
_cell.angle_gamma   90.00
#
_symmetry.space_group_name_H-M   'P 1'
#
loop_
_entity.id
_entity.type
_entity.pdbx_description
1 polymer ?
#
loop_
_entity_poly.entity_id
_entity_poly.type
_entity_poly.pdbx_seq_one_letter_code
_entity_poly.pdbx_strand_id
1 'polypeptide(L)'
;MKEKLYTIGEVSKLVNISIKALRYYDKINLFKPAYVDPDTNYRYYKDSQLHLLDLIKSLKYIGTPLEEMKEVQGLQRDDFFAFLTEQEQIVREKIESLVEIEKIIANAKKGLQRQMEYPSLGEAFILYEDELKILQTKAYGIDPKNILNASYSKLKKFAASTEGFRNNGYGVIFSYQPYKHIDEVNYQYLFTPVLTNKQISLLTSDTDVAIIPKGKYVCITFKSVSIDDYFLNLQKLIHYVENHQLQVISDIYESLIYNHHSLIQKEEYLIEMRVRIKE
;
A
#
# COMPACT_ATOMS: atom_id res chain seq x y z
N MET A 1 -1.96 -10.30 54.24
CA MET A 1 -1.62 -8.89 53.92
C MET A 1 -2.87 -8.21 53.45
N LYS A 2 -3.24 -6.99 53.97
CA LYS A 2 -4.35 -6.20 53.36
C LYS A 2 -3.93 -5.72 51.97
N GLU A 3 -4.74 -6.03 50.98
CA GLU A 3 -4.50 -5.59 49.62
C GLU A 3 -4.61 -4.06 49.53
N LYS A 4 -3.72 -3.42 48.76
CA LYS A 4 -3.70 -1.96 48.59
C LYS A 4 -4.91 -1.51 47.80
N LEU A 5 -5.57 -0.45 48.29
CA LEU A 5 -6.68 0.22 47.61
C LEU A 5 -6.21 1.52 47.00
N TYR A 6 -6.68 1.79 45.78
CA TYR A 6 -6.41 3.01 45.04
C TYR A 6 -7.71 3.79 44.82
N THR A 7 -7.66 5.09 44.94
CA THR A 7 -8.74 5.97 44.52
C THR A 7 -8.90 5.99 43.00
N ILE A 8 -10.07 6.39 42.51
CA ILE A 8 -10.29 6.52 41.05
C ILE A 8 -9.29 7.47 40.40
N GLY A 9 -8.82 8.52 41.10
CA GLY A 9 -7.81 9.46 40.59
C GLY A 9 -6.42 8.84 40.48
N GLU A 10 -6.04 7.98 41.43
CA GLU A 10 -4.77 7.22 41.40
C GLU A 10 -4.81 6.19 40.28
N VAL A 11 -5.90 5.43 40.15
CA VAL A 11 -6.10 4.46 39.05
C VAL A 11 -6.01 5.16 37.69
N SER A 12 -6.69 6.31 37.53
CA SER A 12 -6.65 7.08 36.29
C SER A 12 -5.22 7.44 35.87
N LYS A 13 -4.37 7.82 36.82
CA LYS A 13 -2.94 8.15 36.57
C LYS A 13 -2.10 6.90 36.28
N LEU A 14 -2.31 5.82 37.06
CA LEU A 14 -1.53 4.59 36.92
C LEU A 14 -1.72 3.90 35.56
N VAL A 15 -2.98 3.79 35.10
CA VAL A 15 -3.30 3.07 33.86
C VAL A 15 -3.54 3.97 32.66
N ASN A 16 -3.41 5.30 32.84
CA ASN A 16 -3.67 6.30 31.79
C ASN A 16 -5.06 6.16 31.15
N ILE A 17 -6.10 6.07 31.99
CA ILE A 17 -7.51 6.04 31.60
C ILE A 17 -8.20 7.21 32.32
N SER A 18 -9.00 7.99 31.60
CA SER A 18 -9.67 9.15 32.20
C SER A 18 -10.66 8.73 33.30
N ILE A 19 -10.81 9.57 34.33
CA ILE A 19 -11.81 9.36 35.40
C ILE A 19 -13.23 9.21 34.81
N LYS A 20 -13.52 9.97 33.72
CA LYS A 20 -14.81 9.86 33.02
C LYS A 20 -15.01 8.47 32.41
N ALA A 21 -13.97 7.90 31.81
CA ALA A 21 -14.02 6.54 31.24
C ALA A 21 -14.18 5.48 32.36
N LEU A 22 -13.46 5.59 33.48
CA LEU A 22 -13.60 4.68 34.62
C LEU A 22 -15.01 4.72 35.23
N ARG A 23 -15.62 5.91 35.35
CA ARG A 23 -17.02 6.06 35.79
C ARG A 23 -18.00 5.45 34.78
N TYR A 24 -17.71 5.58 33.50
CA TYR A 24 -18.53 4.98 32.45
C TYR A 24 -18.43 3.44 32.47
N TYR A 25 -17.22 2.88 32.65
CA TYR A 25 -17.01 1.44 32.79
C TYR A 25 -17.76 0.87 34.00
N ASP A 26 -17.78 1.58 35.14
CA ASP A 26 -18.60 1.22 36.30
C ASP A 26 -20.09 1.25 35.97
N LYS A 27 -20.57 2.32 35.31
CA LYS A 27 -21.97 2.49 34.91
C LYS A 27 -22.51 1.33 34.02
N ILE A 28 -21.66 0.92 33.05
CA ILE A 28 -22.04 -0.18 32.13
C ILE A 28 -21.73 -1.59 32.68
N ASN A 29 -21.26 -1.68 33.91
CA ASN A 29 -20.80 -2.91 34.57
C ASN A 29 -19.60 -3.62 33.90
N LEU A 30 -18.75 -2.88 33.14
CA LEU A 30 -17.55 -3.43 32.55
C LEU A 30 -16.37 -3.51 33.53
N PHE A 31 -16.24 -2.50 34.42
CA PHE A 31 -15.19 -2.49 35.44
C PHE A 31 -15.70 -1.77 36.70
N LYS A 32 -15.96 -2.55 37.76
CA LYS A 32 -16.53 -2.04 39.00
C LYS A 32 -15.45 -1.77 40.03
N PRO A 33 -15.61 -0.73 40.88
CA PRO A 33 -14.77 -0.55 42.04
C PRO A 33 -14.96 -1.72 43.03
N ALA A 34 -13.87 -2.11 43.71
CA ALA A 34 -13.91 -3.12 44.76
C ALA A 34 -14.66 -2.64 45.98
N TYR A 35 -14.70 -1.32 46.23
CA TYR A 35 -15.40 -0.71 47.33
C TYR A 35 -15.86 0.69 46.94
N VAL A 36 -17.06 1.05 47.34
CA VAL A 36 -17.59 2.42 47.28
C VAL A 36 -17.91 2.82 48.72
N ASP A 37 -17.33 3.92 49.15
CA ASP A 37 -17.55 4.49 50.45
C ASP A 37 -18.99 4.97 50.57
N PRO A 38 -19.79 4.48 51.54
CA PRO A 38 -21.21 4.80 51.62
C PRO A 38 -21.50 6.25 52.04
N ASP A 39 -20.54 6.92 52.72
CA ASP A 39 -20.74 8.26 53.23
C ASP A 39 -20.30 9.32 52.19
N THR A 40 -19.22 9.02 51.46
CA THR A 40 -18.58 9.95 50.50
C THR A 40 -18.81 9.63 49.04
N ASN A 41 -19.35 8.46 48.71
CA ASN A 41 -19.47 7.91 47.37
C ASN A 41 -18.14 7.81 46.64
N TYR A 42 -17.01 7.79 47.36
CA TYR A 42 -15.69 7.59 46.77
C TYR A 42 -15.47 6.12 46.35
N ARG A 43 -14.91 5.95 45.15
CA ARG A 43 -14.63 4.65 44.54
C ARG A 43 -13.21 4.24 44.81
N TYR A 44 -13.03 2.99 45.27
CA TYR A 44 -11.74 2.39 45.54
C TYR A 44 -11.57 1.10 44.76
N TYR A 45 -10.39 0.90 44.26
CA TYR A 45 -10.04 -0.25 43.41
C TYR A 45 -8.87 -0.99 44.02
N LYS A 46 -8.86 -2.31 43.89
CA LYS A 46 -7.76 -3.16 44.36
C LYS A 46 -6.64 -3.21 43.33
N ASP A 47 -5.43 -3.44 43.80
CA ASP A 47 -4.25 -3.64 42.93
C ASP A 47 -4.47 -4.82 41.97
N SER A 48 -5.03 -5.92 42.46
CA SER A 48 -5.37 -7.10 41.67
C SER A 48 -6.37 -6.86 40.53
N GLN A 49 -7.10 -5.73 40.51
CA GLN A 49 -8.02 -5.40 39.44
C GLN A 49 -7.35 -4.65 38.27
N LEU A 50 -6.20 -4.00 38.50
CA LEU A 50 -5.64 -3.04 37.53
C LEU A 50 -5.23 -3.73 36.23
N HIS A 51 -4.80 -4.97 36.25
CA HIS A 51 -4.47 -5.75 35.05
C HIS A 51 -5.65 -5.89 34.08
N LEU A 52 -6.89 -5.89 34.59
CA LEU A 52 -8.10 -5.93 33.73
C LEU A 52 -8.28 -4.65 32.93
N LEU A 53 -7.87 -3.50 33.48
CA LEU A 53 -7.89 -2.23 32.75
C LEU A 53 -6.87 -2.19 31.62
N ASP A 54 -5.72 -2.83 31.77
CA ASP A 54 -4.74 -2.96 30.70
C ASP A 54 -5.28 -3.84 29.56
N LEU A 55 -5.98 -4.91 29.87
CA LEU A 55 -6.64 -5.75 28.88
C LEU A 55 -7.77 -4.97 28.15
N ILE A 56 -8.67 -4.30 28.90
CA ILE A 56 -9.74 -3.47 28.33
C ILE A 56 -9.17 -2.40 27.42
N LYS A 57 -8.07 -1.74 27.82
CA LYS A 57 -7.39 -0.72 27.02
C LYS A 57 -6.81 -1.30 25.73
N SER A 58 -6.20 -2.47 25.80
CA SER A 58 -5.62 -3.15 24.62
C SER A 58 -6.72 -3.59 23.63
N LEU A 59 -7.79 -4.21 24.13
CA LEU A 59 -8.94 -4.59 23.30
C LEU A 59 -9.61 -3.39 22.65
N LYS A 60 -9.79 -2.29 23.41
CA LYS A 60 -10.32 -1.05 22.87
C LYS A 60 -9.41 -0.46 21.77
N TYR A 61 -8.10 -0.52 21.96
CA TYR A 61 -7.13 -0.03 20.97
C TYR A 61 -7.24 -0.77 19.65
N ILE A 62 -7.48 -2.07 19.66
CA ILE A 62 -7.72 -2.86 18.45
C ILE A 62 -9.14 -2.72 17.89
N GLY A 63 -10.03 -1.98 18.59
CA GLY A 63 -11.38 -1.66 18.13
C GLY A 63 -12.48 -2.56 18.61
N THR A 64 -12.22 -3.46 19.58
CA THR A 64 -13.26 -4.31 20.18
C THR A 64 -14.32 -3.44 20.87
N PRO A 65 -15.62 -3.64 20.61
CA PRO A 65 -16.70 -2.92 21.27
C PRO A 65 -16.75 -3.17 22.78
N LEU A 66 -17.14 -2.16 23.57
CA LEU A 66 -17.24 -2.32 25.02
C LEU A 66 -18.35 -3.30 25.43
N GLU A 67 -19.39 -3.40 24.63
CA GLU A 67 -20.49 -4.35 24.79
C GLU A 67 -19.98 -5.79 24.72
N GLU A 68 -19.17 -6.10 23.74
CA GLU A 68 -18.54 -7.41 23.56
C GLU A 68 -17.60 -7.74 24.74
N MET A 69 -16.77 -6.79 25.17
CA MET A 69 -15.91 -6.97 26.34
C MET A 69 -16.71 -7.23 27.61
N LYS A 70 -17.93 -6.68 27.73
CA LYS A 70 -18.83 -6.93 28.86
C LYS A 70 -19.43 -8.33 28.80
N GLU A 71 -19.82 -8.81 27.64
CA GLU A 71 -20.42 -10.14 27.46
C GLU A 71 -19.44 -11.24 27.85
N VAL A 72 -18.16 -11.05 27.57
CA VAL A 72 -17.13 -12.07 27.91
C VAL A 72 -16.75 -12.13 29.40
N GLN A 73 -17.17 -11.16 30.23
CA GLN A 73 -16.85 -11.16 31.68
C GLN A 73 -17.43 -12.30 32.47
N GLY A 74 -18.52 -12.90 32.00
CA GLY A 74 -19.19 -14.03 32.67
C GLY A 74 -18.88 -15.39 32.04
N LEU A 75 -18.04 -15.43 31.03
CA LEU A 75 -17.73 -16.64 30.30
C LEU A 75 -16.92 -17.65 31.12
N GLN A 76 -17.09 -18.93 30.81
CA GLN A 76 -16.21 -19.98 31.29
C GLN A 76 -14.81 -19.82 30.69
N ARG A 77 -13.83 -20.47 31.30
CA ARG A 77 -12.41 -20.34 30.89
C ARG A 77 -12.20 -20.62 29.41
N ASP A 78 -12.85 -21.65 28.87
CA ASP A 78 -12.69 -22.08 27.49
C ASP A 78 -13.27 -21.06 26.50
N ASP A 79 -14.43 -20.50 26.80
CA ASP A 79 -15.07 -19.46 25.99
C ASP A 79 -14.26 -18.15 26.02
N PHE A 80 -13.71 -17.77 27.17
CA PHE A 80 -12.83 -16.63 27.30
C PHE A 80 -11.52 -16.83 26.53
N PHE A 81 -10.98 -18.05 26.54
CA PHE A 81 -9.79 -18.41 25.74
C PHE A 81 -10.10 -18.31 24.25
N ALA A 82 -11.25 -18.79 23.79
CA ALA A 82 -11.68 -18.67 22.41
C ALA A 82 -11.81 -17.20 21.98
N PHE A 83 -12.44 -16.36 22.80
CA PHE A 83 -12.50 -14.92 22.57
C PHE A 83 -11.11 -14.28 22.42
N LEU A 84 -10.18 -14.57 23.33
CA LEU A 84 -8.82 -14.02 23.24
C LEU A 84 -8.08 -14.51 21.99
N THR A 85 -8.33 -15.74 21.55
CA THR A 85 -7.78 -16.29 20.31
C THR A 85 -8.30 -15.53 19.08
N GLU A 86 -9.59 -15.19 19.06
CA GLU A 86 -10.18 -14.35 18.02
C GLU A 86 -9.59 -12.93 18.01
N GLN A 87 -9.42 -12.32 19.19
CA GLN A 87 -8.80 -11.00 19.28
C GLN A 87 -7.34 -11.02 18.83
N GLU A 88 -6.59 -12.09 19.12
CA GLU A 88 -5.21 -12.28 18.62
C GLU A 88 -5.19 -12.34 17.08
N GLN A 89 -6.15 -13.05 16.47
CA GLN A 89 -6.27 -13.12 15.01
C GLN A 89 -6.53 -11.73 14.39
N ILE A 90 -7.43 -10.94 14.98
CA ILE A 90 -7.69 -9.55 14.55
C ILE A 90 -6.42 -8.70 14.60
N VAL A 91 -5.60 -8.87 15.65
CA VAL A 91 -4.31 -8.16 15.76
C VAL A 91 -3.36 -8.57 14.64
N ARG A 92 -3.24 -9.87 14.34
CA ARG A 92 -2.40 -10.39 13.25
C ARG A 92 -2.80 -9.80 11.91
N GLU A 93 -4.07 -9.78 11.59
CA GLU A 93 -4.61 -9.22 10.33
C GLU A 93 -4.30 -7.71 10.23
N LYS A 94 -4.42 -6.97 11.34
CA LYS A 94 -4.04 -5.55 11.38
C LYS A 94 -2.54 -5.33 11.17
N ILE A 95 -1.69 -6.16 11.76
CA ILE A 95 -0.23 -6.10 11.56
C ILE A 95 0.10 -6.34 10.08
N GLU A 96 -0.49 -7.37 9.46
CA GLU A 96 -0.30 -7.63 8.02
C GLU A 96 -0.72 -6.44 7.16
N SER A 97 -1.89 -5.86 7.45
CA SER A 97 -2.38 -4.66 6.73
C SER A 97 -1.45 -3.45 6.91
N LEU A 98 -0.93 -3.22 8.11
CA LEU A 98 0.01 -2.12 8.37
C LEU A 98 1.34 -2.33 7.65
N VAL A 99 1.86 -3.55 7.58
CA VAL A 99 3.07 -3.89 6.80
C VAL A 99 2.85 -3.63 5.30
N GLU A 100 1.66 -3.92 4.78
CA GLU A 100 1.34 -3.60 3.39
C GLU A 100 1.27 -2.08 3.15
N ILE A 101 0.67 -1.33 4.07
CA ILE A 101 0.62 0.14 4.01
C ILE A 101 2.03 0.74 4.07
N GLU A 102 2.90 0.24 4.94
CA GLU A 102 4.30 0.67 5.03
C GLU A 102 5.02 0.49 3.69
N LYS A 103 4.87 -0.67 3.04
CA LYS A 103 5.46 -0.92 1.71
C LYS A 103 4.95 0.07 0.66
N ILE A 104 3.65 0.37 0.67
CA ILE A 104 3.06 1.35 -0.25
C ILE A 104 3.68 2.73 -0.03
N ILE A 105 3.81 3.18 1.22
CA ILE A 105 4.41 4.47 1.57
C ILE A 105 5.90 4.50 1.17
N ALA A 106 6.65 3.42 1.46
CA ALA A 106 8.05 3.30 1.10
C ALA A 106 8.27 3.38 -0.41
N ASN A 107 7.42 2.71 -1.20
CA ASN A 107 7.48 2.76 -2.66
C ASN A 107 7.10 4.15 -3.22
N ALA A 108 6.07 4.79 -2.67
CA ALA A 108 5.73 6.16 -3.04
C ALA A 108 6.88 7.13 -2.75
N LYS A 109 7.51 7.01 -1.57
CA LYS A 109 8.69 7.78 -1.19
C LYS A 109 9.86 7.53 -2.15
N LYS A 110 10.17 6.26 -2.47
CA LYS A 110 11.23 5.88 -3.43
C LYS A 110 10.94 6.48 -4.81
N GLY A 111 9.69 6.44 -5.26
CA GLY A 111 9.26 7.04 -6.52
C GLY A 111 9.49 8.55 -6.57
N LEU A 112 9.15 9.27 -5.50
CA LEU A 112 9.40 10.72 -5.39
C LEU A 112 10.90 11.04 -5.34
N GLN A 113 11.69 10.31 -4.56
CA GLN A 113 13.14 10.48 -4.51
C GLN A 113 13.77 10.30 -5.88
N ARG A 114 13.35 9.26 -6.61
CA ARG A 114 13.79 8.99 -7.97
C ARG A 114 13.46 10.15 -8.93
N GLN A 115 12.24 10.71 -8.84
CA GLN A 115 11.86 11.87 -9.66
C GLN A 115 12.73 13.10 -9.39
N MET A 116 13.24 13.28 -8.16
CA MET A 116 14.15 14.36 -7.81
C MET A 116 15.56 14.18 -8.38
N GLU A 117 15.94 12.95 -8.72
CA GLU A 117 17.25 12.59 -9.30
C GLU A 117 17.22 12.56 -10.82
N TYR A 118 16.05 12.68 -11.45
CA TYR A 118 15.95 12.70 -12.91
C TYR A 118 16.64 13.94 -13.50
N PRO A 119 17.37 13.76 -14.61
CA PRO A 119 17.84 14.89 -15.40
C PRO A 119 16.67 15.67 -16.00
N SER A 120 16.99 16.66 -16.83
CA SER A 120 15.97 17.46 -17.52
C SER A 120 14.98 16.59 -18.28
N LEU A 121 13.68 16.94 -18.22
CA LEU A 121 12.64 16.23 -18.96
C LEU A 121 12.95 16.21 -20.47
N GLY A 122 12.72 15.09 -21.10
CA GLY A 122 12.96 14.88 -22.54
C GLY A 122 14.42 14.62 -22.90
N GLU A 123 15.29 14.37 -21.92
CA GLU A 123 16.67 13.90 -22.12
C GLU A 123 16.76 12.42 -21.70
N ALA A 124 17.49 11.64 -22.51
CA ALA A 124 17.74 10.23 -22.19
C ALA A 124 18.96 10.09 -21.25
N PHE A 125 18.87 9.16 -20.31
CA PHE A 125 19.91 8.91 -19.31
C PHE A 125 19.98 7.42 -18.95
N ILE A 126 21.06 7.01 -18.30
CA ILE A 126 21.21 5.61 -17.82
C ILE A 126 20.92 5.57 -16.33
N LEU A 127 20.11 4.57 -15.93
CA LEU A 127 19.78 4.32 -14.55
C LEU A 127 19.87 2.80 -14.26
N TYR A 128 20.24 2.45 -13.04
CA TYR A 128 20.19 1.06 -12.57
C TYR A 128 18.88 0.83 -11.84
N GLU A 129 18.11 -0.16 -12.29
CA GLU A 129 16.79 -0.49 -11.74
C GLU A 129 16.80 -1.80 -10.98
N ASP A 130 16.07 -1.81 -9.88
CA ASP A 130 15.73 -3.03 -9.17
C ASP A 130 14.69 -3.84 -9.95
N GLU A 131 14.58 -5.12 -9.60
CA GLU A 131 13.54 -6.00 -10.10
C GLU A 131 12.13 -5.47 -9.73
N LEU A 132 11.22 -5.50 -10.69
CA LEU A 132 9.83 -5.12 -10.48
C LEU A 132 8.90 -6.24 -10.91
N LYS A 133 8.14 -6.79 -9.97
CA LYS A 133 7.06 -7.72 -10.25
C LYS A 133 5.84 -6.99 -10.80
N ILE A 134 5.29 -7.46 -11.90
CA ILE A 134 4.13 -6.85 -12.57
C ILE A 134 3.05 -7.88 -12.83
N LEU A 135 1.80 -7.42 -12.84
CA LEU A 135 0.68 -8.12 -13.44
C LEU A 135 0.47 -7.55 -14.83
N GLN A 136 0.48 -8.40 -15.86
CA GLN A 136 0.30 -7.96 -17.23
C GLN A 136 -0.88 -8.66 -17.91
N THR A 137 -1.46 -8.01 -18.93
CA THR A 137 -2.48 -8.56 -19.81
C THR A 137 -2.19 -8.15 -21.25
N LYS A 138 -2.52 -9.03 -22.20
CA LYS A 138 -2.32 -8.76 -23.63
C LYS A 138 -3.11 -7.51 -24.08
N ALA A 139 -2.46 -6.67 -24.88
CA ALA A 139 -2.97 -5.38 -25.36
C ALA A 139 -3.44 -5.50 -26.83
N TYR A 140 -4.52 -6.26 -27.07
CA TYR A 140 -5.02 -6.47 -28.44
C TYR A 140 -5.56 -5.17 -29.07
N GLY A 141 -4.92 -4.71 -30.15
CA GLY A 141 -5.35 -3.55 -30.94
C GLY A 141 -5.25 -2.23 -30.16
N ILE A 142 -4.40 -2.16 -29.15
CA ILE A 142 -4.12 -0.95 -28.37
C ILE A 142 -2.77 -0.38 -28.82
N ASP A 143 -2.76 0.92 -29.13
CA ASP A 143 -1.60 1.68 -29.58
C ASP A 143 -1.57 3.06 -28.89
N PRO A 144 -0.53 3.90 -29.10
CA PRO A 144 -0.43 5.21 -28.47
C PRO A 144 -1.57 6.18 -28.79
N LYS A 145 -2.30 5.98 -29.91
CA LYS A 145 -3.40 6.86 -30.34
C LYS A 145 -4.74 6.50 -29.71
N ASN A 146 -4.92 5.22 -29.33
CA ASN A 146 -6.22 4.70 -28.88
C ASN A 146 -6.22 4.19 -27.44
N ILE A 147 -5.10 4.32 -26.71
CA ILE A 147 -5.06 3.92 -25.31
C ILE A 147 -5.95 4.83 -24.46
N LEU A 148 -6.86 4.23 -23.74
CA LEU A 148 -7.79 4.90 -22.85
C LEU A 148 -7.66 4.33 -21.43
N ASN A 149 -8.07 5.11 -20.44
CA ASN A 149 -8.16 4.62 -19.04
C ASN A 149 -9.02 3.35 -18.90
N ALA A 150 -10.00 3.16 -19.78
CA ALA A 150 -10.82 1.96 -19.85
C ALA A 150 -10.03 0.72 -20.31
N SER A 151 -8.94 0.89 -21.06
CA SER A 151 -8.07 -0.20 -21.52
C SER A 151 -7.48 -0.99 -20.34
N TYR A 152 -7.25 -0.33 -19.22
CA TYR A 152 -6.77 -0.95 -17.98
C TYR A 152 -7.87 -1.57 -17.11
N SER A 153 -9.13 -1.60 -17.58
CA SER A 153 -10.27 -2.07 -16.77
C SER A 153 -10.12 -3.51 -16.27
N LYS A 154 -9.50 -4.40 -17.04
CA LYS A 154 -9.21 -5.77 -16.61
C LYS A 154 -8.23 -5.79 -15.44
N LEU A 155 -7.11 -5.04 -15.54
CA LEU A 155 -6.12 -4.92 -14.48
C LEU A 155 -6.71 -4.24 -13.23
N LYS A 156 -7.56 -3.21 -13.40
CA LYS A 156 -8.28 -2.53 -12.30
C LYS A 156 -9.21 -3.48 -11.56
N LYS A 157 -10.02 -4.27 -12.27
CA LYS A 157 -10.92 -5.26 -11.67
C LYS A 157 -10.15 -6.33 -10.90
N PHE A 158 -9.06 -6.80 -11.48
CA PHE A 158 -8.20 -7.78 -10.82
C PHE A 158 -7.56 -7.19 -9.55
N ALA A 159 -7.00 -5.99 -9.63
CA ALA A 159 -6.43 -5.29 -8.49
C ALA A 159 -7.47 -5.03 -7.38
N ALA A 160 -8.71 -4.72 -7.72
CA ALA A 160 -9.79 -4.51 -6.75
C ALA A 160 -10.26 -5.80 -6.07
N SER A 161 -10.17 -6.95 -6.75
CA SER A 161 -10.58 -8.26 -6.21
C SER A 161 -9.52 -8.95 -5.37
N THR A 162 -8.29 -8.45 -5.36
CA THR A 162 -7.16 -9.05 -4.66
C THR A 162 -6.70 -8.12 -3.55
N GLU A 163 -6.80 -8.55 -2.30
CA GLU A 163 -6.27 -7.81 -1.16
C GLU A 163 -4.77 -7.54 -1.34
N GLY A 164 -4.34 -6.30 -1.08
CA GLY A 164 -2.95 -5.86 -1.26
C GLY A 164 -2.63 -5.32 -2.66
N PHE A 165 -3.55 -5.42 -3.63
CA PHE A 165 -3.44 -4.72 -4.91
C PHE A 165 -4.01 -3.31 -4.79
N ARG A 166 -3.15 -2.31 -4.64
CA ARG A 166 -3.52 -0.91 -4.83
C ARG A 166 -2.89 -0.39 -6.11
N ASN A 167 -3.62 0.48 -6.79
CA ASN A 167 -3.21 1.09 -8.04
C ASN A 167 -1.93 1.93 -7.86
N ASN A 168 -0.79 1.38 -8.29
CA ASN A 168 0.52 2.04 -8.25
C ASN A 168 0.99 2.50 -9.62
N GLY A 169 0.07 2.87 -10.46
CA GLY A 169 0.36 3.25 -11.84
C GLY A 169 0.08 2.11 -12.82
N TYR A 170 0.08 2.48 -14.08
CA TYR A 170 -0.10 1.60 -15.22
C TYR A 170 1.02 1.82 -16.20
N GLY A 171 1.30 0.81 -17.00
CA GLY A 171 2.26 0.89 -18.07
C GLY A 171 1.90 -0.01 -19.24
N VAL A 172 2.70 0.09 -20.27
CA VAL A 172 2.62 -0.73 -21.48
C VAL A 172 3.99 -1.30 -21.82
N ILE A 173 3.97 -2.41 -22.53
CA ILE A 173 5.19 -3.07 -23.04
C ILE A 173 5.05 -3.17 -24.55
N PHE A 174 6.09 -2.78 -25.29
CA PHE A 174 6.16 -2.89 -26.73
C PHE A 174 7.59 -3.10 -27.22
N SER A 175 7.75 -3.63 -28.41
CA SER A 175 9.06 -4.03 -28.96
C SER A 175 10.02 -2.84 -29.08
N TYR A 176 11.30 -3.07 -28.79
CA TYR A 176 12.36 -2.15 -29.15
C TYR A 176 12.75 -2.37 -30.62
N GLN A 177 12.55 -1.34 -31.44
CA GLN A 177 12.95 -1.31 -32.83
C GLN A 177 13.07 0.14 -33.35
N PRO A 178 13.75 0.40 -34.48
CA PRO A 178 13.74 1.72 -35.11
C PRO A 178 12.39 2.00 -35.74
N TYR A 179 11.58 2.85 -35.10
CA TYR A 179 10.28 3.27 -35.59
C TYR A 179 10.41 4.46 -36.52
N LYS A 180 9.77 4.41 -37.72
CA LYS A 180 9.70 5.53 -38.66
C LYS A 180 8.45 6.36 -38.47
N HIS A 181 7.37 5.74 -38.05
CA HIS A 181 6.07 6.38 -37.81
C HIS A 181 5.42 5.87 -36.54
N ILE A 182 4.64 6.70 -35.88
CA ILE A 182 3.93 6.33 -34.65
C ILE A 182 2.95 5.15 -34.86
N ASP A 183 2.42 4.98 -36.07
CA ASP A 183 1.50 3.89 -36.42
C ASP A 183 2.15 2.50 -36.39
N GLU A 184 3.48 2.44 -36.35
CA GLU A 184 4.21 1.18 -36.20
C GLU A 184 4.28 0.71 -34.75
N VAL A 185 3.97 1.61 -33.78
CA VAL A 185 4.00 1.29 -32.36
C VAL A 185 2.73 0.56 -31.96
N ASN A 186 2.87 -0.72 -31.62
CA ASN A 186 1.77 -1.54 -31.13
C ASN A 186 2.11 -2.10 -29.75
N TYR A 187 1.23 -1.87 -28.79
CA TYR A 187 1.42 -2.39 -27.44
C TYR A 187 1.15 -3.89 -27.39
N GLN A 188 2.07 -4.63 -26.79
CA GLN A 188 1.95 -6.07 -26.60
C GLN A 188 1.21 -6.39 -25.30
N TYR A 189 1.54 -5.66 -24.24
CA TYR A 189 0.96 -5.84 -22.92
C TYR A 189 0.62 -4.50 -22.26
N LEU A 190 -0.45 -4.53 -21.48
CA LEU A 190 -0.72 -3.55 -20.44
C LEU A 190 -0.28 -4.15 -19.11
N PHE A 191 0.29 -3.36 -18.21
CA PHE A 191 0.70 -3.86 -16.90
C PHE A 191 0.42 -2.91 -15.75
N THR A 192 0.48 -3.45 -14.54
CA THR A 192 0.51 -2.70 -13.28
C THR A 192 1.50 -3.34 -12.31
N PRO A 193 2.26 -2.55 -11.52
CA PRO A 193 3.14 -3.09 -10.50
C PRO A 193 2.39 -3.90 -9.42
N VAL A 194 3.02 -4.98 -8.98
CA VAL A 194 2.52 -5.85 -7.91
C VAL A 194 3.36 -5.63 -6.66
N LEU A 195 2.75 -5.17 -5.58
CA LEU A 195 3.43 -4.89 -4.32
C LEU A 195 3.23 -5.97 -3.26
N THR A 196 2.37 -6.95 -3.53
CA THR A 196 2.08 -8.03 -2.58
C THR A 196 2.92 -9.28 -2.87
N ASN A 197 3.29 -10.00 -1.80
CA ASN A 197 3.88 -11.33 -1.90
C ASN A 197 2.81 -12.44 -1.82
N LYS A 198 1.52 -12.10 -1.64
CA LYS A 198 0.43 -13.07 -1.63
C LYS A 198 0.34 -13.78 -2.99
N GLN A 199 -0.01 -15.06 -2.96
CA GLN A 199 -0.17 -15.85 -4.16
C GLN A 199 -1.38 -15.34 -4.96
N ILE A 200 -1.17 -14.99 -6.22
CA ILE A 200 -2.20 -14.48 -7.11
C ILE A 200 -2.94 -15.69 -7.71
N SER A 201 -4.12 -15.99 -7.20
CA SER A 201 -4.87 -17.21 -7.54
C SER A 201 -5.85 -17.09 -8.72
N LEU A 202 -6.03 -15.88 -9.28
CA LEU A 202 -7.07 -15.57 -10.28
C LEU A 202 -6.48 -15.24 -11.66
N LEU A 203 -5.42 -15.93 -12.08
CA LEU A 203 -4.85 -15.73 -13.41
C LEU A 203 -5.80 -16.27 -14.49
N THR A 204 -5.97 -15.52 -15.58
CA THR A 204 -6.71 -15.93 -16.78
C THR A 204 -5.74 -16.25 -17.90
N SER A 205 -6.21 -16.84 -19.01
CA SER A 205 -5.38 -17.13 -20.17
C SER A 205 -4.65 -15.93 -20.78
N ASP A 206 -5.16 -14.72 -20.53
CA ASP A 206 -4.60 -13.45 -21.08
C ASP A 206 -3.90 -12.59 -20.03
N THR A 207 -3.88 -13.01 -18.77
CA THR A 207 -3.33 -12.23 -17.65
C THR A 207 -2.38 -13.10 -16.84
N ASP A 208 -1.14 -12.68 -16.72
CA ASP A 208 -0.08 -13.38 -16.01
C ASP A 208 0.78 -12.44 -15.16
N VAL A 209 1.58 -13.03 -14.30
CA VAL A 209 2.59 -12.32 -13.50
C VAL A 209 3.93 -12.44 -14.20
N ALA A 210 4.53 -11.29 -14.46
CA ALA A 210 5.85 -11.19 -15.06
C ALA A 210 6.81 -10.38 -14.17
N ILE A 211 8.07 -10.38 -14.56
CA ILE A 211 9.13 -9.64 -13.87
C ILE A 211 9.81 -8.74 -14.89
N ILE A 212 9.85 -7.43 -14.57
CA ILE A 212 10.78 -6.50 -15.21
C ILE A 212 12.11 -6.69 -14.49
N PRO A 213 13.16 -7.21 -15.16
CA PRO A 213 14.40 -7.61 -14.49
C PRO A 213 15.19 -6.44 -13.95
N LYS A 214 15.96 -6.64 -12.89
CA LYS A 214 16.98 -5.68 -12.46
C LYS A 214 18.08 -5.52 -13.51
N GLY A 215 18.72 -4.35 -13.55
CA GLY A 215 19.87 -4.07 -14.41
C GLY A 215 19.96 -2.61 -14.83
N LYS A 216 20.84 -2.36 -15.80
CA LYS A 216 21.00 -1.04 -16.42
C LYS A 216 19.93 -0.80 -17.48
N TYR A 217 19.34 0.39 -17.43
CA TYR A 217 18.33 0.84 -18.38
C TYR A 217 18.72 2.19 -18.96
N VAL A 218 18.46 2.38 -20.24
CA VAL A 218 18.33 3.72 -20.82
C VAL A 218 16.89 4.15 -20.58
N CYS A 219 16.73 5.30 -19.96
CA CYS A 219 15.45 5.88 -19.58
C CYS A 219 15.27 7.26 -20.21
N ILE A 220 14.05 7.64 -20.50
CA ILE A 220 13.64 9.01 -20.81
C ILE A 220 12.35 9.32 -20.09
N THR A 221 12.27 10.50 -19.48
CA THR A 221 11.06 10.95 -18.77
C THR A 221 10.60 12.26 -19.37
N PHE A 222 9.32 12.37 -19.71
CA PHE A 222 8.76 13.54 -20.38
C PHE A 222 7.29 13.76 -20.05
N LYS A 223 6.81 14.98 -20.27
CA LYS A 223 5.38 15.30 -20.36
C LYS A 223 4.97 15.17 -21.80
N SER A 224 3.91 14.45 -22.10
CA SER A 224 3.34 14.39 -23.44
C SER A 224 2.07 15.23 -23.51
N VAL A 225 2.07 16.21 -24.38
CA VAL A 225 0.90 17.05 -24.68
C VAL A 225 0.27 16.67 -26.03
N SER A 226 0.98 15.90 -26.85
CA SER A 226 0.53 15.43 -28.14
C SER A 226 1.14 14.08 -28.51
N ILE A 227 0.59 13.45 -29.53
CA ILE A 227 1.13 12.20 -30.08
C ILE A 227 2.50 12.42 -30.76
N ASP A 228 2.71 13.58 -31.34
CA ASP A 228 4.01 13.94 -31.96
C ASP A 228 5.09 14.11 -30.89
N ASP A 229 4.74 14.72 -29.76
CA ASP A 229 5.61 14.84 -28.58
C ASP A 229 6.01 13.46 -28.04
N TYR A 230 5.05 12.57 -27.95
CA TYR A 230 5.28 11.19 -27.55
C TYR A 230 6.28 10.50 -28.48
N PHE A 231 6.04 10.59 -29.80
CA PHE A 231 6.89 9.96 -30.80
C PHE A 231 8.30 10.56 -30.83
N LEU A 232 8.41 11.88 -30.71
CA LEU A 232 9.71 12.58 -30.61
C LEU A 232 10.56 12.04 -29.44
N ASN A 233 9.96 11.83 -28.27
CA ASN A 233 10.68 11.32 -27.10
C ASN A 233 11.03 9.83 -27.25
N LEU A 234 10.17 9.03 -27.89
CA LEU A 234 10.52 7.66 -28.26
C LEU A 234 11.74 7.62 -29.20
N GLN A 235 11.77 8.49 -30.23
CA GLN A 235 12.91 8.59 -31.12
C GLN A 235 14.20 9.03 -30.41
N LYS A 236 14.11 9.96 -29.44
CA LYS A 236 15.26 10.37 -28.62
C LYS A 236 15.82 9.19 -27.80
N LEU A 237 14.97 8.36 -27.24
CA LEU A 237 15.40 7.15 -26.51
C LEU A 237 16.17 6.20 -27.43
N ILE A 238 15.61 5.91 -28.61
CA ILE A 238 16.23 5.01 -29.61
C ILE A 238 17.55 5.61 -30.09
N HIS A 239 17.58 6.87 -30.44
CA HIS A 239 18.77 7.56 -30.93
C HIS A 239 19.91 7.62 -29.88
N TYR A 240 19.54 7.78 -28.59
CA TYR A 240 20.52 7.69 -27.51
C TYR A 240 21.19 6.32 -27.46
N VAL A 241 20.40 5.23 -27.56
CA VAL A 241 20.91 3.84 -27.59
C VAL A 241 21.84 3.62 -28.78
N GLU A 242 21.45 4.08 -29.97
CA GLU A 242 22.23 3.93 -31.21
C GLU A 242 23.54 4.73 -31.16
N ASN A 243 23.48 5.99 -30.75
CA ASN A 243 24.67 6.86 -30.67
C ASN A 243 25.73 6.36 -29.69
N HIS A 244 25.29 5.71 -28.60
CA HIS A 244 26.20 5.14 -27.61
C HIS A 244 26.53 3.66 -27.88
N GLN A 245 26.06 3.11 -29.01
CA GLN A 245 26.28 1.71 -29.44
C GLN A 245 25.91 0.70 -28.34
N LEU A 246 24.82 0.95 -27.61
CA LEU A 246 24.39 0.13 -26.50
C LEU A 246 23.62 -1.11 -27.00
N GLN A 247 23.91 -2.28 -26.46
CA GLN A 247 23.21 -3.51 -26.79
C GLN A 247 21.92 -3.64 -25.98
N VAL A 248 20.77 -3.50 -26.63
CA VAL A 248 19.45 -3.69 -26.03
C VAL A 248 19.15 -5.18 -25.85
N ILE A 249 18.55 -5.53 -24.70
CA ILE A 249 18.22 -6.91 -24.32
C ILE A 249 16.79 -7.05 -23.78
N SER A 250 15.92 -6.08 -23.99
CA SER A 250 14.51 -6.13 -23.60
C SER A 250 13.61 -5.38 -24.56
N ASP A 251 12.31 -5.55 -24.39
CA ASP A 251 11.30 -4.64 -24.90
C ASP A 251 11.36 -3.28 -24.23
N ILE A 252 10.63 -2.29 -24.74
CA ILE A 252 10.42 -0.99 -24.09
C ILE A 252 9.32 -1.15 -23.04
N TYR A 253 9.63 -0.73 -21.81
CA TYR A 253 8.67 -0.59 -20.72
C TYR A 253 8.31 0.88 -20.59
N GLU A 254 7.05 1.21 -20.80
CA GLU A 254 6.54 2.56 -20.55
C GLU A 254 5.69 2.55 -19.29
N SER A 255 5.85 3.54 -18.44
CA SER A 255 5.09 3.70 -17.21
C SER A 255 4.54 5.11 -17.09
N LEU A 256 3.30 5.23 -16.64
CA LEU A 256 2.71 6.50 -16.23
C LEU A 256 3.12 6.77 -14.78
N ILE A 257 3.86 7.84 -14.58
CA ILE A 257 4.32 8.28 -13.26
C ILE A 257 3.46 9.48 -12.86
N TYR A 258 2.70 9.32 -11.79
CA TYR A 258 1.92 10.42 -11.24
C TYR A 258 2.84 11.44 -10.56
N ASN A 259 2.76 12.69 -10.97
CA ASN A 259 3.52 13.78 -10.38
C ASN A 259 2.83 14.28 -9.11
N HIS A 260 2.93 13.52 -8.03
CA HIS A 260 2.32 13.85 -6.74
C HIS A 260 3.14 14.88 -5.97
N HIS A 261 3.14 16.15 -6.40
CA HIS A 261 3.70 17.22 -5.57
C HIS A 261 2.75 17.69 -4.45
N SER A 262 1.47 17.37 -4.54
CA SER A 262 0.50 17.59 -3.45
C SER A 262 -0.78 16.78 -3.67
N LEU A 263 -1.51 16.47 -2.58
CA LEU A 263 -2.84 15.85 -2.61
C LEU A 263 -3.93 16.76 -3.23
N ILE A 264 -3.59 17.98 -3.66
CA ILE A 264 -4.54 19.05 -4.02
C ILE A 264 -4.38 19.51 -5.48
N GLN A 265 -3.29 19.16 -6.19
CA GLN A 265 -3.06 19.64 -7.55
C GLN A 265 -3.63 18.70 -8.62
N LYS A 266 -4.03 19.32 -9.78
CA LYS A 266 -4.46 18.59 -10.98
C LYS A 266 -3.48 17.47 -11.30
N GLU A 267 -4.02 16.31 -11.65
CA GLU A 267 -3.30 15.12 -12.08
C GLU A 267 -2.37 15.46 -13.26
N GLU A 268 -1.13 15.80 -12.98
CA GLU A 268 -0.07 15.82 -13.97
C GLU A 268 0.67 14.49 -13.87
N TYR A 269 0.75 13.76 -14.96
CA TYR A 269 1.57 12.57 -15.04
C TYR A 269 2.70 12.77 -16.04
N LEU A 270 3.81 12.10 -15.73
CA LEU A 270 4.95 11.96 -16.61
C LEU A 270 4.89 10.58 -17.26
N ILE A 271 5.37 10.49 -18.48
CA ILE A 271 5.64 9.23 -19.15
C ILE A 271 7.12 8.93 -18.94
N GLU A 272 7.41 7.73 -18.46
CA GLU A 272 8.76 7.18 -18.44
C GLU A 272 8.83 6.01 -19.41
N MET A 273 9.72 6.09 -20.40
CA MET A 273 10.08 4.96 -21.25
C MET A 273 11.45 4.47 -20.85
N ARG A 274 11.65 3.15 -20.80
CA ARG A 274 12.94 2.56 -20.47
C ARG A 274 13.16 1.25 -21.23
N VAL A 275 14.42 1.00 -21.57
CA VAL A 275 14.86 -0.20 -22.25
C VAL A 275 16.12 -0.74 -21.58
N ARG A 276 16.15 -2.06 -21.33
CA ARG A 276 17.29 -2.68 -20.67
C ARG A 276 18.43 -2.89 -21.64
N ILE A 277 19.63 -2.55 -21.18
CA ILE A 277 20.87 -2.72 -21.94
C ILE A 277 21.76 -3.76 -21.27
N LYS A 278 22.63 -4.39 -22.06
CA LYS A 278 23.66 -5.29 -21.56
C LYS A 278 24.67 -4.50 -20.72
N GLU A 279 25.08 -5.09 -19.60
CA GLU A 279 26.12 -4.55 -18.73
C GLU A 279 27.50 -4.57 -19.36
#